data_beee208b5c2d7457f109277b10355c41
#
_entry.id   beee208b5c2d7457f109277b10355c41
#
_cell.length_a   1.000
_cell.length_b   1.000
_cell.length_c   1.000
_cell.angle_alpha   90.00
_cell.angle_beta   90.00
_cell.angle_gamma   90.00
#
_symmetry.space_group_name_H-M   'P 1'
#
loop_
_entity.id
_entity.type
_entity.pdbx_description
1 polymer ?
#
loop_
_entity_poly.entity_id
_entity_poly.type
_entity_poly.pdbx_seq_one_letter_code
_entity_poly.pdbx_strand_id
1 'polypeptide(L)'
;GIYLPSNPCDFIKRLKEPEFKADIIEPEEEKLLLTKAERSKANWLKLAIMLGVDCGMRRGEIIKLRRENVNFINATATLLETKNGTSRSIGLSPRVISEMRKLPINIDGRVINCPSNDNFQHFYSQLQRWTGVKKSFHTTRHTFASRCAMNGWSIAEISAQGGWKNLSILKRYTHIKATYLSEKLAN
;
A
#
# COMPACT_ATOMS: atom_id res chain seq x y z
N GLY A 1 -20.31 -15.14 36.10
CA GLY A 1 -20.41 -14.37 34.83
C GLY A 1 -21.86 -13.93 34.66
N ILE A 2 -22.08 -12.69 34.25
CA ILE A 2 -23.42 -12.15 33.94
C ILE A 2 -23.80 -12.72 32.60
N TYR A 3 -24.86 -13.55 32.56
CA TYR A 3 -25.43 -14.06 31.32
C TYR A 3 -26.34 -12.97 30.71
N LEU A 4 -25.97 -12.45 29.53
CA LEU A 4 -26.82 -11.56 28.77
C LEU A 4 -27.60 -12.40 27.75
N PRO A 5 -28.94 -12.42 27.80
CA PRO A 5 -29.77 -13.26 26.93
C PRO A 5 -29.77 -12.83 25.46
N SER A 6 -29.28 -11.62 25.15
CA SER A 6 -29.07 -11.10 23.79
C SER A 6 -27.95 -10.07 23.77
N ASN A 7 -27.36 -9.87 22.59
CA ASN A 7 -26.34 -8.84 22.40
C ASN A 7 -27.02 -7.45 22.56
N PRO A 8 -26.59 -6.59 23.53
CA PRO A 8 -27.20 -5.27 23.72
C PRO A 8 -27.07 -4.34 22.51
N CYS A 9 -26.19 -4.67 21.57
CA CYS A 9 -26.00 -3.92 20.32
C CYS A 9 -27.00 -4.27 19.20
N ASP A 10 -27.79 -5.33 19.35
CA ASP A 10 -28.71 -5.77 18.27
C ASP A 10 -29.80 -4.73 17.93
N PHE A 11 -30.14 -3.88 18.89
CA PHE A 11 -31.13 -2.81 18.73
C PHE A 11 -30.51 -1.47 18.26
N ILE A 12 -29.18 -1.40 18.13
CA ILE A 12 -28.51 -0.16 17.70
C ILE A 12 -28.59 -0.05 16.19
N LYS A 13 -29.33 0.94 15.70
CA LYS A 13 -29.41 1.24 14.27
C LYS A 13 -28.03 1.72 13.77
N ARG A 14 -27.44 0.99 12.82
CA ARG A 14 -26.17 1.43 12.21
C ARG A 14 -26.36 2.79 11.55
N LEU A 15 -25.45 3.71 11.84
CA LEU A 15 -25.41 5.00 11.16
C LEU A 15 -25.09 4.75 9.66
N LYS A 16 -25.72 5.56 8.79
CA LYS A 16 -25.35 5.58 7.37
C LYS A 16 -23.89 6.03 7.27
N GLU A 17 -23.04 5.17 6.71
CA GLU A 17 -21.68 5.58 6.40
C GLU A 17 -21.74 6.70 5.33
N PRO A 18 -20.96 7.79 5.50
CA PRO A 18 -20.86 8.82 4.47
C PRO A 18 -20.25 8.21 3.21
N GLU A 19 -20.58 8.82 2.05
CA GLU A 19 -20.02 8.41 0.77
C GLU A 19 -18.49 8.41 0.83
N PHE A 20 -17.90 7.26 0.56
CA PHE A 20 -16.44 7.10 0.66
C PHE A 20 -15.75 7.83 -0.50
N LYS A 21 -15.10 8.95 -0.21
CA LYS A 21 -14.10 9.52 -1.10
C LYS A 21 -12.74 8.91 -0.77
N ALA A 22 -12.14 8.20 -1.73
CA ALA A 22 -10.80 7.66 -1.55
C ALA A 22 -9.83 8.81 -1.26
N ASP A 23 -9.25 8.81 -0.05
CA ASP A 23 -8.14 9.70 0.25
C ASP A 23 -6.91 9.12 -0.45
N ILE A 24 -6.33 9.85 -1.40
CA ILE A 24 -5.17 9.44 -2.20
C ILE A 24 -4.04 10.45 -2.05
N ILE A 25 -2.83 10.00 -2.33
CA ILE A 25 -1.66 10.86 -2.45
C ILE A 25 -1.62 11.40 -3.88
N GLU A 26 -1.75 12.71 -4.02
CA GLU A 26 -1.69 13.37 -5.31
C GLU A 26 -0.25 13.33 -5.89
N PRO A 27 -0.06 13.46 -7.21
CA PRO A 27 1.26 13.37 -7.84
C PRO A 27 2.28 14.35 -7.26
N GLU A 28 1.87 15.57 -6.95
CA GLU A 28 2.72 16.62 -6.36
C GLU A 28 3.09 16.28 -4.91
N GLU A 29 2.14 15.75 -4.13
CA GLU A 29 2.38 15.26 -2.76
C GLU A 29 3.38 14.09 -2.78
N GLU A 30 3.21 13.14 -3.70
CA GLU A 30 4.14 12.01 -3.86
C GLU A 30 5.55 12.49 -4.19
N LYS A 31 5.68 13.37 -5.19
CA LYS A 31 6.97 13.95 -5.57
C LYS A 31 7.66 14.62 -4.37
N LEU A 32 6.90 15.39 -3.59
CA LEU A 32 7.41 16.06 -2.40
C LEU A 32 7.86 15.05 -1.33
N LEU A 33 7.02 14.03 -1.05
CA LEU A 33 7.33 12.97 -0.10
C LEU A 33 8.62 12.22 -0.50
N LEU A 34 8.75 11.80 -1.77
CA LEU A 34 9.92 11.06 -2.25
C LEU A 34 11.19 11.92 -2.21
N THR A 35 11.12 13.19 -2.63
CA THR A 35 12.28 14.12 -2.61
C THR A 35 12.76 14.38 -1.17
N LYS A 36 11.84 14.54 -0.22
CA LYS A 36 12.22 14.75 1.19
C LYS A 36 12.67 13.46 1.85
N ALA A 37 12.10 12.31 1.49
CA ALA A 37 12.51 11.00 1.99
C ALA A 37 13.96 10.66 1.64
N GLU A 38 14.48 11.10 0.48
CA GLU A 38 15.90 10.96 0.10
C GLU A 38 16.86 11.61 1.10
N ARG A 39 16.43 12.69 1.77
CA ARG A 39 17.23 13.43 2.76
C ARG A 39 16.99 12.93 4.19
N SER A 40 16.18 11.88 4.36
CA SER A 40 15.92 11.29 5.67
C SER A 40 17.13 10.47 6.14
N LYS A 41 17.35 10.45 7.46
CA LYS A 41 18.27 9.49 8.09
C LYS A 41 17.85 8.03 7.86
N ALA A 42 16.56 7.78 7.63
CA ALA A 42 16.04 6.50 7.21
C ALA A 42 16.15 6.36 5.68
N ASN A 43 17.30 5.92 5.19
CA ASN A 43 17.58 5.75 3.74
C ASN A 43 16.60 4.82 3.02
N TRP A 44 15.89 3.98 3.75
CA TRP A 44 14.86 3.06 3.26
C TRP A 44 13.48 3.71 3.07
N LEU A 45 13.24 4.92 3.62
CA LEU A 45 11.89 5.52 3.68
C LEU A 45 11.32 5.80 2.30
N LYS A 46 12.15 6.27 1.37
CA LYS A 46 11.77 6.49 -0.03
C LYS A 46 11.29 5.19 -0.67
N LEU A 47 12.07 4.11 -0.56
CA LEU A 47 11.68 2.80 -1.10
C LEU A 47 10.38 2.30 -0.47
N ALA A 48 10.20 2.50 0.84
CA ALA A 48 8.98 2.08 1.53
C ALA A 48 7.73 2.78 0.96
N ILE A 49 7.80 4.09 0.68
CA ILE A 49 6.70 4.84 0.05
C ILE A 49 6.42 4.29 -1.35
N MET A 50 7.46 4.07 -2.16
CA MET A 50 7.33 3.53 -3.50
C MET A 50 6.69 2.14 -3.50
N LEU A 51 7.08 1.24 -2.57
CA LEU A 51 6.47 -0.08 -2.39
C LEU A 51 4.97 0.02 -2.04
N GLY A 52 4.59 1.02 -1.26
CA GLY A 52 3.19 1.28 -0.95
C GLY A 52 2.40 1.80 -2.15
N VAL A 53 2.92 2.80 -2.87
CA VAL A 53 2.22 3.50 -3.96
C VAL A 53 2.22 2.69 -5.25
N ASP A 54 3.33 2.00 -5.59
CA ASP A 54 3.45 1.27 -6.87
C ASP A 54 3.02 -0.19 -6.78
N CYS A 55 3.21 -0.83 -5.61
CA CYS A 55 2.99 -2.26 -5.47
C CYS A 55 1.85 -2.58 -4.51
N GLY A 56 1.28 -1.58 -3.86
CA GLY A 56 0.16 -1.76 -2.93
C GLY A 56 0.53 -2.54 -1.67
N MET A 57 1.80 -2.61 -1.26
CA MET A 57 2.23 -3.37 -0.09
C MET A 57 1.77 -2.74 1.23
N ARG A 58 1.44 -3.59 2.20
CA ARG A 58 1.18 -3.17 3.59
C ARG A 58 2.49 -2.81 4.29
N ARG A 59 2.45 -1.85 5.23
CA ARG A 59 3.62 -1.49 6.05
C ARG A 59 4.33 -2.71 6.65
N GLY A 60 3.56 -3.61 7.27
CA GLY A 60 4.13 -4.81 7.88
C GLY A 60 4.76 -5.78 6.88
N GLU A 61 4.27 -5.84 5.64
CA GLU A 61 4.87 -6.62 4.56
C GLU A 61 6.19 -5.99 4.11
N ILE A 62 6.25 -4.67 4.00
CA ILE A 62 7.45 -3.92 3.62
C ILE A 62 8.57 -4.12 4.66
N ILE A 63 8.24 -4.02 5.95
CA ILE A 63 9.20 -4.21 7.05
C ILE A 63 9.77 -5.64 7.06
N LYS A 64 8.94 -6.63 6.71
CA LYS A 64 9.30 -8.04 6.74
C LYS A 64 9.89 -8.56 5.42
N LEU A 65 9.85 -7.77 4.35
CA LEU A 65 10.33 -8.19 3.03
C LEU A 65 11.83 -8.50 3.09
N ARG A 66 12.20 -9.71 2.66
CA ARG A 66 13.60 -10.16 2.59
C ARG A 66 14.10 -10.19 1.15
N ARG A 67 15.39 -9.97 0.96
CA ARG A 67 15.99 -9.96 -0.38
C ARG A 67 15.89 -11.32 -1.08
N GLU A 68 15.97 -12.41 -0.33
CA GLU A 68 15.80 -13.78 -0.84
C GLU A 68 14.41 -14.01 -1.46
N ASN A 69 13.41 -13.24 -1.04
CA ASN A 69 12.04 -13.30 -1.56
C ASN A 69 11.82 -12.38 -2.76
N VAL A 70 12.86 -11.69 -3.25
CA VAL A 70 12.79 -10.77 -4.40
C VAL A 70 13.50 -11.37 -5.60
N ASN A 71 12.77 -11.58 -6.68
CA ASN A 71 13.35 -11.92 -7.97
C ASN A 71 13.61 -10.64 -8.79
N PHE A 72 14.86 -10.22 -8.84
CA PHE A 72 15.29 -9.00 -9.54
C PHE A 72 15.27 -9.13 -11.07
N ILE A 73 15.24 -10.37 -11.61
CA ILE A 73 15.18 -10.62 -13.06
C ILE A 73 13.72 -10.45 -13.53
N ASN A 74 12.79 -11.13 -12.85
CA ASN A 74 11.39 -11.12 -13.21
C ASN A 74 10.62 -9.93 -12.57
N ALA A 75 11.30 -9.09 -11.79
CA ALA A 75 10.71 -7.98 -11.06
C ALA A 75 9.49 -8.40 -10.22
N THR A 76 9.64 -9.46 -9.41
CA THR A 76 8.59 -10.00 -8.55
C THR A 76 9.08 -10.17 -7.11
N ALA A 77 8.15 -10.19 -6.16
CA ALA A 77 8.43 -10.53 -4.77
C ALA A 77 7.38 -11.49 -4.22
N THR A 78 7.84 -12.45 -3.41
CA THR A 78 6.94 -13.36 -2.67
C THR A 78 6.73 -12.82 -1.25
N LEU A 79 5.48 -12.54 -0.90
CA LEU A 79 5.09 -12.04 0.41
C LEU A 79 4.51 -13.18 1.23
N LEU A 80 5.11 -13.42 2.40
CA LEU A 80 4.68 -14.47 3.34
C LEU A 80 3.67 -13.89 4.33
N GLU A 81 2.44 -14.41 4.35
CA GLU A 81 1.45 -14.09 5.39
C GLU A 81 1.65 -15.02 6.61
N THR A 82 2.15 -14.46 7.71
CA THR A 82 2.47 -15.23 8.94
C THR A 82 1.24 -15.74 9.70
N LYS A 83 0.06 -15.13 9.50
CA LYS A 83 -1.15 -15.53 10.25
C LYS A 83 -1.89 -16.76 9.70
N ASN A 84 -1.79 -17.06 8.40
CA ASN A 84 -2.55 -18.15 7.76
C ASN A 84 -1.70 -19.04 6.86
N GLY A 85 -0.36 -18.91 6.86
CA GLY A 85 0.54 -19.72 6.02
C GLY A 85 0.40 -19.51 4.51
N THR A 86 -0.40 -18.54 4.08
CA THR A 86 -0.58 -18.23 2.67
C THR A 86 0.50 -17.27 2.20
N SER A 87 1.07 -17.56 1.05
CA SER A 87 1.98 -16.63 0.34
C SER A 87 1.30 -16.09 -0.89
N ARG A 88 1.73 -14.90 -1.32
CA ARG A 88 1.37 -14.37 -2.64
C ARG A 88 2.58 -13.75 -3.32
N SER A 89 2.64 -13.89 -4.62
CA SER A 89 3.62 -13.17 -5.44
C SER A 89 3.01 -11.88 -5.96
N ILE A 90 3.83 -10.83 -5.97
CA ILE A 90 3.46 -9.50 -6.48
C ILE A 90 4.46 -9.04 -7.53
N GLY A 91 4.00 -8.20 -8.47
CA GLY A 91 4.87 -7.48 -9.39
C GLY A 91 5.51 -6.26 -8.70
N LEU A 92 6.73 -5.94 -9.09
CA LEU A 92 7.48 -4.76 -8.64
C LEU A 92 7.68 -3.81 -9.83
N SER A 93 7.44 -2.51 -9.62
CA SER A 93 7.67 -1.53 -10.67
C SER A 93 9.17 -1.38 -10.97
N PRO A 94 9.56 -0.97 -12.20
CA PRO A 94 10.97 -0.76 -12.56
C PRO A 94 11.67 0.23 -11.63
N ARG A 95 10.99 1.30 -11.19
CA ARG A 95 11.58 2.28 -10.28
C ARG A 95 11.81 1.71 -8.88
N VAL A 96 10.93 0.80 -8.41
CA VAL A 96 11.11 0.09 -7.13
C VAL A 96 12.35 -0.81 -7.20
N ILE A 97 12.51 -1.59 -8.26
CA ILE A 97 13.69 -2.43 -8.48
C ILE A 97 14.97 -1.58 -8.50
N SER A 98 14.95 -0.47 -9.24
CA SER A 98 16.08 0.47 -9.29
C SER A 98 16.43 1.02 -7.91
N GLU A 99 15.44 1.41 -7.12
CA GLU A 99 15.68 1.94 -5.77
C GLU A 99 16.16 0.87 -4.80
N MET A 100 15.63 -0.37 -4.88
CA MET A 100 16.11 -1.50 -4.08
C MET A 100 17.60 -1.81 -4.31
N ARG A 101 18.07 -1.66 -5.56
CA ARG A 101 19.49 -1.91 -5.90
C ARG A 101 20.45 -0.89 -5.28
N LYS A 102 19.97 0.32 -4.99
CA LYS A 102 20.77 1.39 -4.36
C LYS A 102 20.96 1.19 -2.85
N LEU A 103 20.04 0.46 -2.21
CA LEU A 103 20.13 0.25 -0.77
C LEU A 103 21.20 -0.79 -0.42
N PRO A 104 21.91 -0.60 0.71
CA PRO A 104 22.86 -1.57 1.21
C PRO A 104 22.17 -2.91 1.53
N ILE A 105 22.92 -4.00 1.43
CA ILE A 105 22.44 -5.32 1.83
C ILE A 105 22.51 -5.40 3.35
N ASN A 106 21.36 -5.58 3.98
CA ASN A 106 21.29 -5.76 5.43
C ASN A 106 21.73 -7.16 5.84
N ILE A 107 22.46 -7.27 6.95
CA ILE A 107 22.98 -8.55 7.48
C ILE A 107 21.85 -9.52 7.79
N ASP A 108 20.70 -9.02 8.25
CA ASP A 108 19.53 -9.83 8.54
C ASP A 108 18.71 -10.22 7.28
N GLY A 109 19.18 -9.84 6.09
CA GLY A 109 18.55 -10.14 4.80
C GLY A 109 17.30 -9.33 4.48
N ARG A 110 16.84 -8.44 5.35
CA ARG A 110 15.69 -7.56 5.04
C ARG A 110 16.03 -6.56 3.95
N VAL A 111 15.04 -6.23 3.13
CA VAL A 111 15.19 -5.22 2.06
C VAL A 111 15.39 -3.84 2.66
N ILE A 112 14.67 -3.51 3.74
CA ILE A 112 14.78 -2.25 4.45
C ILE A 112 15.30 -2.47 5.88
N ASN A 113 16.20 -1.61 6.34
CA ASN A 113 16.69 -1.63 7.72
C ASN A 113 15.74 -0.85 8.63
N CYS A 114 14.54 -1.41 8.83
CA CYS A 114 13.53 -0.85 9.73
C CYS A 114 13.21 -1.89 10.82
N PRO A 115 13.61 -1.66 12.08
CA PRO A 115 13.52 -2.67 13.13
C PRO A 115 12.08 -2.94 13.60
N SER A 116 11.20 -1.94 13.56
CA SER A 116 9.85 -2.05 14.12
C SER A 116 8.83 -1.15 13.42
N ASN A 117 7.55 -1.41 13.70
CA ASN A 117 6.46 -0.53 13.27
C ASN A 117 6.56 0.87 13.88
N ASP A 118 7.05 0.99 15.12
CA ASP A 118 7.18 2.28 15.81
C ASP A 118 8.30 3.12 15.20
N ASN A 119 9.42 2.46 14.85
CA ASN A 119 10.51 3.11 14.13
C ASN A 119 10.03 3.62 12.76
N PHE A 120 9.28 2.79 12.03
CA PHE A 120 8.67 3.20 10.76
C PHE A 120 7.76 4.41 10.96
N GLN A 121 6.87 4.36 11.95
CA GLN A 121 5.93 5.44 12.23
C GLN A 121 6.65 6.73 12.62
N HIS A 122 7.71 6.63 13.41
CA HIS A 122 8.53 7.78 13.80
C HIS A 122 9.06 8.53 12.57
N PHE A 123 9.76 7.84 11.66
CA PHE A 123 10.33 8.47 10.47
C PHE A 123 9.27 8.95 9.48
N TYR A 124 8.17 8.21 9.34
CA TYR A 124 7.08 8.65 8.48
C TYR A 124 6.38 9.90 9.03
N SER A 125 6.14 9.99 10.35
CA SER A 125 5.58 11.18 10.99
C SER A 125 6.53 12.39 10.90
N GLN A 126 7.84 12.17 10.98
CA GLN A 126 8.82 13.23 10.75
C GLN A 126 8.72 13.74 9.30
N LEU A 127 8.62 12.85 8.33
CA LEU A 127 8.43 13.21 6.92
C LEU A 127 7.14 14.01 6.70
N GLN A 128 6.03 13.60 7.32
CA GLN A 128 4.77 14.35 7.26
C GLN A 128 4.93 15.78 7.78
N ARG A 129 5.63 15.97 8.90
CA ARG A 129 5.93 17.32 9.43
C ARG A 129 6.78 18.15 8.48
N TRP A 130 7.77 17.55 7.81
CA TRP A 130 8.63 18.24 6.86
C TRP A 130 7.94 18.65 5.55
N THR A 131 6.97 17.86 5.13
CA THR A 131 6.27 18.07 3.86
C THR A 131 4.95 18.78 4.01
N GLY A 132 4.35 18.77 5.20
CA GLY A 132 2.97 19.22 5.43
C GLY A 132 1.91 18.22 4.90
N VAL A 133 2.31 17.12 4.27
CA VAL A 133 1.39 16.10 3.72
C VAL A 133 0.85 15.25 4.87
N LYS A 134 -0.42 15.44 5.22
CA LYS A 134 -1.08 14.78 6.36
C LYS A 134 -1.75 13.44 5.97
N LYS A 135 -1.15 12.68 5.04
CA LYS A 135 -1.68 11.39 4.59
C LYS A 135 -1.07 10.25 5.39
N SER A 136 -1.88 9.32 5.90
CA SER A 136 -1.37 8.13 6.58
C SER A 136 -0.55 7.26 5.62
N PHE A 137 0.35 6.41 6.15
CA PHE A 137 1.06 5.47 5.27
C PHE A 137 0.09 4.51 4.56
N HIS A 138 -1.05 4.19 5.18
CA HIS A 138 -2.06 3.34 4.55
C HIS A 138 -2.67 3.98 3.29
N THR A 139 -2.67 5.30 3.21
CA THR A 139 -3.10 6.06 2.02
C THR A 139 -2.29 5.70 0.77
N THR A 140 -1.03 5.25 0.90
CA THR A 140 -0.24 4.76 -0.24
C THR A 140 -0.94 3.59 -0.96
N ARG A 141 -1.58 2.70 -0.21
CA ARG A 141 -2.33 1.56 -0.78
C ARG A 141 -3.65 2.00 -1.41
N HIS A 142 -4.31 3.01 -0.85
CA HIS A 142 -5.50 3.61 -1.49
C HIS A 142 -5.11 4.27 -2.81
N THR A 143 -3.97 4.95 -2.84
CA THR A 143 -3.39 5.55 -4.06
C THR A 143 -3.10 4.48 -5.11
N PHE A 144 -2.43 3.38 -4.72
CA PHE A 144 -2.20 2.24 -5.60
C PHE A 144 -3.50 1.73 -6.22
N ALA A 145 -4.50 1.38 -5.39
CA ALA A 145 -5.76 0.83 -5.87
C ALA A 145 -6.51 1.79 -6.80
N SER A 146 -6.55 3.09 -6.47
CA SER A 146 -7.18 4.12 -7.30
C SER A 146 -6.48 4.27 -8.64
N ARG A 147 -5.14 4.31 -8.66
CA ARG A 147 -4.36 4.44 -9.90
C ARG A 147 -4.51 3.21 -10.79
N CYS A 148 -4.48 2.01 -10.22
CA CYS A 148 -4.70 0.77 -10.98
C CYS A 148 -6.11 0.76 -11.60
N ALA A 149 -7.14 1.14 -10.84
CA ALA A 149 -8.51 1.22 -11.36
C ALA A 149 -8.63 2.27 -12.47
N MET A 150 -7.99 3.44 -12.34
CA MET A 150 -7.94 4.47 -13.39
C MET A 150 -7.18 4.00 -14.64
N ASN A 151 -6.20 3.11 -14.48
CA ASN A 151 -5.44 2.49 -15.57
C ASN A 151 -6.11 1.21 -16.12
N GLY A 152 -7.35 0.93 -15.75
CA GLY A 152 -8.15 -0.15 -16.32
C GLY A 152 -7.88 -1.54 -15.75
N TRP A 153 -7.17 -1.65 -14.63
CA TRP A 153 -6.99 -2.95 -13.97
C TRP A 153 -8.34 -3.47 -13.44
N SER A 154 -8.55 -4.76 -13.60
CA SER A 154 -9.71 -5.42 -13.00
C SER A 154 -9.60 -5.48 -11.48
N ILE A 155 -10.74 -5.60 -10.81
CA ILE A 155 -10.79 -5.80 -9.34
C ILE A 155 -9.97 -7.03 -8.92
N ALA A 156 -9.96 -8.09 -9.76
CA ALA A 156 -9.21 -9.30 -9.48
C ALA A 156 -7.69 -9.05 -9.50
N GLU A 157 -7.18 -8.31 -10.49
CA GLU A 157 -5.76 -7.95 -10.60
C GLU A 157 -5.33 -7.06 -9.43
N ILE A 158 -6.13 -6.01 -9.12
CA ILE A 158 -5.85 -5.13 -7.97
C ILE A 158 -5.84 -5.94 -6.67
N SER A 159 -6.80 -6.85 -6.50
CA SER A 159 -6.90 -7.73 -5.32
C SER A 159 -5.71 -8.66 -5.20
N ALA A 160 -5.33 -9.33 -6.28
CA ALA A 160 -4.18 -10.24 -6.32
C ALA A 160 -2.89 -9.50 -5.95
N GLN A 161 -2.62 -8.37 -6.60
CA GLN A 161 -1.43 -7.57 -6.37
C GLN A 161 -1.37 -7.04 -4.93
N GLY A 162 -2.43 -6.39 -4.46
CA GLY A 162 -2.45 -5.76 -3.14
C GLY A 162 -2.82 -6.71 -1.99
N GLY A 163 -3.37 -7.90 -2.27
CA GLY A 163 -3.78 -8.87 -1.26
C GLY A 163 -5.03 -8.45 -0.48
N TRP A 164 -6.04 -7.91 -1.16
CA TRP A 164 -7.36 -7.68 -0.55
C TRP A 164 -8.18 -8.97 -0.58
N LYS A 165 -8.60 -9.44 0.60
CA LYS A 165 -9.49 -10.61 0.70
C LYS A 165 -10.95 -10.24 0.43
N ASN A 166 -11.36 -9.03 0.82
CA ASN A 166 -12.71 -8.53 0.60
C ASN A 166 -12.75 -7.60 -0.62
N LEU A 167 -13.32 -8.11 -1.71
CA LEU A 167 -13.44 -7.38 -2.98
C LEU A 167 -14.44 -6.20 -2.90
N SER A 168 -15.37 -6.20 -1.94
CA SER A 168 -16.34 -5.10 -1.78
C SER A 168 -15.64 -3.77 -1.46
N ILE A 169 -14.47 -3.83 -0.78
CA ILE A 169 -13.67 -2.65 -0.48
C ILE A 169 -13.12 -2.03 -1.78
N LEU A 170 -12.79 -2.87 -2.78
CA LEU A 170 -12.24 -2.40 -4.05
C LEU A 170 -13.28 -1.76 -4.97
N LYS A 171 -14.55 -2.09 -4.80
CA LYS A 171 -15.64 -1.40 -5.52
C LYS A 171 -15.65 0.11 -5.28
N ARG A 172 -15.12 0.56 -4.15
CA ARG A 172 -15.00 1.99 -3.79
C ARG A 172 -14.02 2.75 -4.70
N TYR A 173 -13.11 2.06 -5.41
CA TYR A 173 -12.13 2.66 -6.33
C TYR A 173 -12.57 2.58 -7.79
N THR A 174 -13.62 1.81 -8.09
CA THR A 174 -14.10 1.56 -9.46
C THR A 174 -15.13 2.58 -9.93
N HIS A 175 -15.01 3.85 -9.54
CA HIS A 175 -15.73 4.93 -10.23
C HIS A 175 -15.12 5.10 -11.63
N ILE A 176 -15.54 4.19 -12.53
CA ILE A 176 -15.12 4.21 -13.93
C ILE A 176 -15.68 5.49 -14.53
N LYS A 177 -14.78 6.40 -14.92
CA LYS A 177 -15.21 7.62 -15.64
C LYS A 177 -15.90 7.20 -16.93
N ALA A 178 -17.03 7.84 -17.27
CA ALA A 178 -17.76 7.58 -18.51
C ALA A 178 -16.85 7.74 -19.76
N THR A 179 -15.85 8.62 -19.69
CA THR A 179 -14.80 8.78 -20.72
C THR A 179 -14.01 7.51 -20.97
N TYR A 180 -13.58 6.79 -19.92
CA TYR A 180 -12.89 5.51 -20.05
C TYR A 180 -13.77 4.43 -20.71
N LEU A 181 -15.07 4.37 -20.36
CA LEU A 181 -15.99 3.45 -21.01
C LEU A 181 -16.17 3.78 -22.49
N SER A 182 -16.27 5.07 -22.82
CA SER A 182 -16.36 5.54 -24.21
C SER A 182 -15.12 5.16 -25.03
N GLU A 183 -13.92 5.36 -24.49
CA GLU A 183 -12.67 4.95 -25.14
C GLU A 183 -12.59 3.44 -25.38
N LYS A 184 -13.09 2.66 -24.41
CA LYS A 184 -13.10 1.19 -24.50
C LYS A 184 -14.13 0.64 -25.48
N LEU A 185 -15.19 1.38 -25.76
CA LEU A 185 -16.21 1.04 -26.76
C LEU A 185 -15.77 1.42 -28.19
N ALA A 186 -14.77 2.31 -28.31
CA ALA A 186 -14.23 2.75 -29.60
C ALA A 186 -13.13 1.82 -30.16
N ASN A 187 -12.64 0.84 -29.37
CA ASN A 187 -11.68 -0.19 -29.73
C ASN A 187 -12.37 -1.56 -29.85
#